data_b9d369c3e1e01476c9ae04f793b6405e
#
_entry.id   b9d369c3e1e01476c9ae04f793b6405e
#
_cell.length_a   1.000
_cell.length_b   1.000
_cell.length_c   1.000
_cell.angle_alpha   90.00
_cell.angle_beta   90.00
_cell.angle_gamma   90.00
#
_symmetry.space_group_name_H-M   'P 1'
#
loop_
_entity.id
_entity.type
_entity.pdbx_description
1 polymer ?
#
loop_
_entity_poly.entity_id
_entity_poly.type
_entity_poly.pdbx_seq_one_letter_code
_entity_poly.pdbx_strand_id
1 'polypeptide(L)'
;KLFAYNGIPLTKKLDLPRGFKLMNQSFKSPQTFSSLAEGIDLEITELSKQFDHHPVLQNLNLRIEPGEFVAIVGRSGCGKTTLLRLIAGLEKPTAGSIQLDHQVSGHPKRKLDLHPQVKVMFQDSRLLPWKKVLDNVQIGLAKNARGKAMEVLHQVGLAARAKDYPATLSGGQKQRVALARALVSDPRLLLLDEPLGALDALTRIEMQQLLENLWQEQQFTAFLITHDVEEAVALGDRVILIESGKIVLDRAINLPRPRARGTAEFAALVEQIRNRVMNENQSRSSEFVESEAIAA
;
A
#
# COMPACT_ATOMS: atom_id res chain seq x y z
N LYS A 1 40.86 -23.04 -0.19
CA LYS A 1 41.17 -23.73 1.06
C LYS A 1 39.95 -23.52 1.97
N LEU A 2 39.05 -24.52 1.98
CA LEU A 2 37.93 -24.63 2.92
C LEU A 2 38.47 -25.10 4.27
N PHE A 3 38.12 -24.43 5.34
CA PHE A 3 38.29 -24.92 6.70
C PHE A 3 37.04 -25.73 7.09
N ALA A 4 37.27 -27.04 7.34
CA ALA A 4 36.31 -27.97 7.91
C ALA A 4 36.28 -27.78 9.44
N TYR A 5 35.08 -27.69 10.00
CA TYR A 5 34.84 -27.74 11.43
C TYR A 5 34.21 -29.12 11.77
N ASN A 6 34.94 -29.87 12.58
CA ASN A 6 34.57 -31.07 13.33
C ASN A 6 33.93 -32.27 12.61
N GLY A 7 34.78 -33.27 12.36
CA GLY A 7 34.56 -34.64 11.94
C GLY A 7 33.49 -35.40 12.69
N ILE A 8 32.34 -35.59 12.00
CA ILE A 8 31.40 -36.69 12.26
C ILE A 8 31.02 -37.25 10.89
N PRO A 9 31.23 -38.56 10.62
CA PRO A 9 30.89 -39.14 9.32
C PRO A 9 29.37 -39.35 9.24
N LEU A 10 28.78 -38.79 8.20
CA LEU A 10 27.37 -39.02 7.78
C LEU A 10 27.24 -40.39 7.10
N THR A 11 27.19 -41.46 7.88
CA THR A 11 26.67 -42.75 7.43
C THR A 11 25.92 -43.43 8.58
N LYS A 12 24.72 -43.01 8.86
CA LYS A 12 23.69 -43.84 9.51
C LYS A 12 22.42 -43.75 8.66
N LYS A 13 22.15 -44.85 7.94
CA LYS A 13 20.83 -45.13 7.38
C LYS A 13 19.82 -45.08 8.52
N LEU A 14 18.89 -44.16 8.48
CA LEU A 14 17.69 -44.18 9.32
C LEU A 14 16.76 -45.26 8.76
N ASP A 15 16.60 -46.36 9.48
CA ASP A 15 15.56 -47.36 9.24
C ASP A 15 14.20 -46.71 9.55
N LEU A 16 13.44 -46.39 8.50
CA LEU A 16 12.04 -45.98 8.63
C LEU A 16 11.15 -47.22 8.83
N PRO A 17 10.16 -47.18 9.73
CA PRO A 17 9.24 -48.31 9.94
C PRO A 17 8.45 -48.61 8.65
N ARG A 18 8.36 -49.91 8.30
CA ARG A 18 7.55 -50.41 7.18
C ARG A 18 6.07 -50.09 7.42
N GLY A 19 5.55 -49.13 6.67
CA GLY A 19 4.12 -48.79 6.72
C GLY A 19 3.75 -47.38 6.28
N PHE A 20 4.69 -46.51 5.97
CA PHE A 20 4.38 -45.19 5.45
C PHE A 20 4.14 -45.26 3.94
N LYS A 21 2.88 -45.44 3.51
CA LYS A 21 2.45 -45.16 2.14
C LYS A 21 2.50 -43.64 1.96
N LEU A 22 3.48 -43.16 1.22
CA LEU A 22 3.42 -41.84 0.59
C LEU A 22 2.17 -41.80 -0.30
N MET A 23 1.12 -41.17 0.19
CA MET A 23 0.03 -40.74 -0.66
C MET A 23 0.63 -39.68 -1.61
N ASN A 24 0.95 -40.11 -2.83
CA ASN A 24 1.09 -39.20 -3.97
C ASN A 24 -0.28 -38.51 -4.21
N GLN A 25 -0.59 -37.50 -3.43
CA GLN A 25 -1.55 -36.52 -3.85
C GLN A 25 -0.83 -35.69 -4.92
N SER A 26 -1.15 -35.98 -6.18
CA SER A 26 -0.90 -35.06 -7.28
C SER A 26 -1.47 -33.72 -6.86
N PHE A 27 -0.61 -32.78 -6.45
CA PHE A 27 -0.97 -31.38 -6.41
C PHE A 27 -1.39 -31.02 -7.84
N LYS A 28 -2.70 -30.95 -8.08
CA LYS A 28 -3.22 -30.28 -9.25
C LYS A 28 -2.62 -28.89 -9.20
N SER A 29 -1.85 -28.55 -10.22
CA SER A 29 -1.34 -27.22 -10.47
C SER A 29 -2.47 -26.23 -10.20
N PRO A 30 -2.23 -25.12 -9.48
CA PRO A 30 -3.24 -24.10 -9.31
C PRO A 30 -3.72 -23.71 -10.70
N GLN A 31 -5.05 -23.71 -10.87
CA GLN A 31 -5.66 -23.25 -12.11
C GLN A 31 -5.11 -21.85 -12.36
N THR A 32 -4.48 -21.69 -13.52
CA THR A 32 -3.98 -20.43 -14.03
C THR A 32 -5.02 -19.34 -13.79
N PHE A 33 -4.67 -18.38 -12.93
CA PHE A 33 -5.40 -17.13 -12.83
C PHE A 33 -5.54 -16.55 -14.23
N SER A 34 -6.77 -16.32 -14.63
CA SER A 34 -7.13 -15.57 -15.82
C SER A 34 -6.46 -14.20 -15.74
N SER A 35 -5.57 -13.90 -16.67
CA SER A 35 -4.88 -12.64 -16.92
C SER A 35 -4.49 -11.88 -15.62
N LEU A 36 -3.19 -11.87 -15.33
CA LEU A 36 -2.60 -10.93 -14.37
C LEU A 36 -3.26 -9.57 -14.62
N ALA A 37 -3.86 -9.00 -13.59
CA ALA A 37 -4.42 -7.66 -13.68
C ALA A 37 -3.23 -6.72 -13.88
N GLU A 38 -2.91 -6.40 -15.13
CA GLU A 38 -1.92 -5.38 -15.42
C GLU A 38 -2.29 -4.13 -14.63
N GLY A 39 -1.31 -3.52 -13.96
CA GLY A 39 -1.51 -2.26 -13.25
C GLY A 39 -2.18 -1.20 -14.14
N ILE A 40 -2.53 -0.08 -13.56
CA ILE A 40 -3.15 1.03 -14.29
C ILE A 40 -2.17 2.19 -14.43
N ASP A 41 -2.12 2.82 -15.60
CA ASP A 41 -1.44 4.10 -15.79
C ASP A 41 -2.25 5.20 -15.11
N LEU A 42 -1.59 6.02 -14.29
CA LEU A 42 -2.19 7.17 -13.63
C LEU A 42 -1.45 8.44 -14.03
N GLU A 43 -2.13 9.37 -14.65
CA GLU A 43 -1.61 10.68 -15.02
C GLU A 43 -2.41 11.80 -14.33
N ILE A 44 -1.69 12.67 -13.65
CA ILE A 44 -2.22 13.85 -12.95
C ILE A 44 -1.60 15.08 -13.60
N THR A 45 -2.44 15.98 -14.10
CA THR A 45 -2.01 17.20 -14.82
C THR A 45 -2.58 18.43 -14.15
N GLU A 46 -1.71 19.34 -13.70
CA GLU A 46 -2.02 20.65 -13.12
C GLU A 46 -3.08 20.59 -12.00
N LEU A 47 -3.10 19.48 -11.24
CA LEU A 47 -4.14 19.19 -10.26
C LEU A 47 -4.10 20.19 -9.11
N SER A 48 -5.21 20.86 -8.88
CA SER A 48 -5.39 21.78 -7.76
C SER A 48 -6.68 21.48 -7.00
N LYS A 49 -6.62 21.63 -5.67
CA LYS A 49 -7.78 21.49 -4.79
C LYS A 49 -7.76 22.56 -3.71
N GLN A 50 -8.88 23.22 -3.56
CA GLN A 50 -9.13 24.14 -2.44
C GLN A 50 -10.47 23.82 -1.75
N PHE A 51 -10.54 24.10 -0.46
CA PHE A 51 -11.77 24.07 0.34
C PHE A 51 -11.97 25.45 0.95
N ASP A 52 -13.13 26.04 0.78
CA ASP A 52 -13.50 27.36 1.33
C ASP A 52 -12.37 28.42 1.19
N HIS A 53 -11.80 28.53 -0.03
CA HIS A 53 -10.66 29.40 -0.39
C HIS A 53 -9.29 29.02 0.20
N HIS A 54 -9.20 27.93 0.99
CA HIS A 54 -7.91 27.42 1.46
C HIS A 54 -7.31 26.43 0.45
N PRO A 55 -6.17 26.73 -0.18
CA PRO A 55 -5.52 25.83 -1.13
C PRO A 55 -4.90 24.65 -0.35
N VAL A 56 -5.24 23.43 -0.78
CA VAL A 56 -4.71 22.18 -0.19
C VAL A 56 -3.74 21.50 -1.15
N LEU A 57 -4.04 21.53 -2.46
CA LEU A 57 -3.13 21.06 -3.50
C LEU A 57 -3.00 22.14 -4.57
N GLN A 58 -1.78 22.33 -5.09
CA GLN A 58 -1.44 23.42 -5.98
C GLN A 58 -0.64 22.93 -7.19
N ASN A 59 -1.28 22.89 -8.34
CA ASN A 59 -0.67 22.58 -9.63
C ASN A 59 0.22 21.31 -9.62
N LEU A 60 -0.32 20.22 -9.07
CA LEU A 60 0.37 18.93 -9.00
C LEU A 60 0.41 18.26 -10.37
N ASN A 61 1.61 17.83 -10.75
CA ASN A 61 1.84 16.98 -11.91
C ASN A 61 2.52 15.69 -11.44
N LEU A 62 1.95 14.52 -11.80
CA LEU A 62 2.47 13.23 -11.41
C LEU A 62 2.04 12.18 -12.41
N ARG A 63 2.99 11.32 -12.82
CA ARG A 63 2.70 10.12 -13.57
C ARG A 63 3.19 8.89 -12.81
N ILE A 64 2.35 7.85 -12.79
CA ILE A 64 2.63 6.56 -12.17
C ILE A 64 2.42 5.49 -13.24
N GLU A 65 3.45 4.70 -13.48
CA GLU A 65 3.41 3.64 -14.50
C GLU A 65 2.63 2.41 -14.00
N PRO A 66 2.05 1.61 -14.92
CA PRO A 66 1.36 0.38 -14.54
C PRO A 66 2.26 -0.56 -13.72
N GLY A 67 1.74 -1.06 -12.59
CA GLY A 67 2.46 -1.95 -11.70
C GLY A 67 3.47 -1.25 -10.77
N GLU A 68 3.67 0.05 -10.88
CA GLU A 68 4.57 0.81 -10.02
C GLU A 68 4.02 0.89 -8.58
N PHE A 69 4.90 0.77 -7.58
CA PHE A 69 4.58 1.02 -6.18
C PHE A 69 5.10 2.40 -5.77
N VAL A 70 4.21 3.38 -5.66
CA VAL A 70 4.58 4.76 -5.28
C VAL A 70 4.19 5.03 -3.83
N ALA A 71 5.14 5.52 -3.04
CA ALA A 71 4.91 5.94 -1.66
C ALA A 71 4.93 7.46 -1.55
N ILE A 72 3.89 8.02 -0.93
CA ILE A 72 3.74 9.45 -0.69
C ILE A 72 4.00 9.74 0.78
N VAL A 73 5.01 10.56 1.03
CA VAL A 73 5.35 11.04 2.37
C VAL A 73 5.12 12.53 2.51
N GLY A 74 5.08 13.00 3.73
CA GLY A 74 4.91 14.41 4.06
C GLY A 74 4.18 14.59 5.38
N ARG A 75 4.15 15.82 5.89
CA ARG A 75 3.55 16.17 7.18
C ARG A 75 2.04 16.01 7.19
N SER A 76 1.47 15.90 8.39
CA SER A 76 0.01 15.95 8.55
C SER A 76 -0.54 17.27 7.97
N GLY A 77 -1.64 17.17 7.23
CA GLY A 77 -2.30 18.34 6.63
C GLY A 77 -1.69 18.84 5.32
N CYS A 78 -0.60 18.26 4.78
CA CYS A 78 0.01 18.72 3.52
C CYS A 78 -0.77 18.33 2.24
N GLY A 79 -1.90 17.61 2.35
CA GLY A 79 -2.77 17.27 1.21
C GLY A 79 -2.74 15.81 0.75
N LYS A 80 -1.97 14.90 1.36
CA LYS A 80 -1.84 13.48 0.94
C LYS A 80 -3.17 12.74 0.83
N THR A 81 -3.96 12.73 1.91
CA THR A 81 -5.29 12.10 1.93
C THR A 81 -6.26 12.77 0.94
N THR A 82 -6.14 14.09 0.73
CA THR A 82 -6.92 14.80 -0.29
C THR A 82 -6.55 14.32 -1.69
N LEU A 83 -5.26 14.17 -1.99
CA LEU A 83 -4.79 13.62 -3.26
C LEU A 83 -5.34 12.20 -3.48
N LEU A 84 -5.22 11.32 -2.49
CA LEU A 84 -5.78 9.97 -2.55
C LEU A 84 -7.28 9.98 -2.84
N ARG A 85 -8.05 10.84 -2.16
CA ARG A 85 -9.50 10.97 -2.37
C ARG A 85 -9.86 11.45 -3.77
N LEU A 86 -9.06 12.34 -4.33
CA LEU A 86 -9.21 12.80 -5.72
C LEU A 86 -8.96 11.67 -6.71
N ILE A 87 -7.87 10.90 -6.53
CA ILE A 87 -7.55 9.72 -7.36
C ILE A 87 -8.66 8.66 -7.24
N ALA A 88 -9.18 8.45 -6.04
CA ALA A 88 -10.27 7.51 -5.79
C ALA A 88 -11.63 7.97 -6.39
N GLY A 89 -11.74 9.20 -6.91
CA GLY A 89 -13.02 9.79 -7.33
C GLY A 89 -13.97 10.10 -6.16
N LEU A 90 -13.48 10.11 -4.93
CA LEU A 90 -14.25 10.45 -3.73
C LEU A 90 -14.37 11.97 -3.51
N GLU A 91 -13.56 12.73 -4.23
CA GLU A 91 -13.51 14.19 -4.21
C GLU A 91 -13.31 14.69 -5.62
N LYS A 92 -13.71 15.95 -5.91
CA LYS A 92 -13.52 16.56 -7.22
C LYS A 92 -12.39 17.59 -7.17
N PRO A 93 -11.55 17.67 -8.21
CA PRO A 93 -10.55 18.71 -8.31
C PRO A 93 -11.21 20.09 -8.48
N THR A 94 -10.52 21.14 -8.04
CA THR A 94 -10.89 22.53 -8.34
C THR A 94 -10.39 22.94 -9.73
N ALA A 95 -9.19 22.46 -10.11
CA ALA A 95 -8.61 22.62 -11.44
C ALA A 95 -7.71 21.44 -11.77
N GLY A 96 -7.34 21.28 -13.04
CA GLY A 96 -6.56 20.18 -13.55
C GLY A 96 -7.36 18.91 -13.77
N SER A 97 -6.67 17.80 -14.04
CA SER A 97 -7.31 16.53 -14.38
C SER A 97 -6.54 15.33 -13.83
N ILE A 98 -7.26 14.21 -13.69
CA ILE A 98 -6.73 12.88 -13.37
C ILE A 98 -7.21 11.94 -14.47
N GLN A 99 -6.28 11.19 -15.04
CA GLN A 99 -6.53 10.18 -16.08
C GLN A 99 -6.06 8.83 -15.59
N LEU A 100 -6.87 7.81 -15.83
CA LEU A 100 -6.57 6.41 -15.58
C LEU A 100 -6.64 5.65 -16.90
N ASP A 101 -5.59 4.94 -17.31
CA ASP A 101 -5.50 4.28 -18.63
C ASP A 101 -5.92 5.21 -19.79
N HIS A 102 -5.44 6.45 -19.79
CA HIS A 102 -5.82 7.48 -20.77
C HIS A 102 -7.32 7.85 -20.78
N GLN A 103 -8.10 7.42 -19.77
CA GLN A 103 -9.49 7.85 -19.59
C GLN A 103 -9.56 9.00 -18.59
N VAL A 104 -10.08 10.12 -19.01
CA VAL A 104 -10.23 11.30 -18.13
C VAL A 104 -11.31 11.03 -17.09
N SER A 105 -10.90 10.97 -15.82
CA SER A 105 -11.83 10.96 -14.69
C SER A 105 -12.33 12.37 -14.43
N GLY A 106 -13.64 12.59 -14.39
CA GLY A 106 -14.19 13.89 -14.01
C GLY A 106 -15.13 14.56 -15.02
N HIS A 107 -15.89 13.78 -15.81
CA HIS A 107 -17.00 14.38 -16.55
C HIS A 107 -17.98 15.08 -15.59
N PRO A 108 -18.35 16.37 -15.83
CA PRO A 108 -19.13 17.17 -14.88
C PRO A 108 -20.55 16.67 -14.62
N LYS A 109 -20.99 15.57 -15.25
CA LYS A 109 -22.36 15.06 -15.20
C LYS A 109 -22.59 13.81 -14.36
N ARG A 110 -21.57 13.16 -13.75
CA ARG A 110 -21.77 12.00 -12.88
C ARG A 110 -21.41 12.32 -11.43
N LYS A 111 -22.27 11.95 -10.50
CA LYS A 111 -22.00 11.88 -9.07
C LYS A 111 -20.89 10.86 -8.86
N LEU A 112 -19.70 11.26 -8.35
CA LEU A 112 -18.59 10.40 -7.92
C LEU A 112 -18.31 9.26 -8.92
N ASP A 113 -17.41 9.48 -9.87
CA ASP A 113 -16.96 8.43 -10.80
C ASP A 113 -15.93 7.54 -10.11
N LEU A 114 -16.42 6.65 -9.23
CA LEU A 114 -15.60 5.58 -8.66
C LEU A 114 -15.19 4.62 -9.77
N HIS A 115 -13.92 4.62 -10.14
CA HIS A 115 -13.43 3.65 -11.13
C HIS A 115 -13.50 2.23 -10.51
N PRO A 116 -14.17 1.26 -11.15
CA PRO A 116 -14.43 -0.06 -10.56
C PRO A 116 -13.15 -0.83 -10.20
N GLN A 117 -12.06 -0.55 -10.88
CA GLN A 117 -10.74 -1.19 -10.69
C GLN A 117 -9.84 -0.46 -9.68
N VAL A 118 -10.31 0.65 -9.12
CA VAL A 118 -9.63 1.38 -8.03
C VAL A 118 -10.22 0.97 -6.69
N LYS A 119 -9.38 0.55 -5.77
CA LYS A 119 -9.79 0.22 -4.40
C LYS A 119 -9.01 1.03 -3.39
N VAL A 120 -9.68 1.36 -2.29
CA VAL A 120 -9.11 2.15 -1.19
C VAL A 120 -9.08 1.31 0.08
N MET A 121 -7.91 1.26 0.72
CA MET A 121 -7.75 0.81 2.08
C MET A 121 -7.44 2.02 2.96
N PHE A 122 -8.32 2.30 3.91
CA PHE A 122 -8.20 3.42 4.85
C PHE A 122 -7.39 3.03 6.09
N GLN A 123 -6.90 4.01 6.82
CA GLN A 123 -6.19 3.85 8.09
C GLN A 123 -7.01 3.03 9.09
N ASP A 124 -8.31 3.32 9.24
CA ASP A 124 -9.24 2.44 9.94
C ASP A 124 -9.74 1.35 8.99
N SER A 125 -9.73 0.11 9.45
CA SER A 125 -10.15 -1.07 8.67
C SER A 125 -11.60 -1.01 8.18
N ARG A 126 -12.46 -0.20 8.81
CA ARG A 126 -13.88 0.00 8.47
C ARG A 126 -14.63 -1.31 8.22
N LEU A 127 -14.36 -2.32 9.04
CA LEU A 127 -15.09 -3.57 8.98
C LEU A 127 -16.48 -3.39 9.56
N LEU A 128 -17.48 -4.06 8.96
CA LEU A 128 -18.84 -4.09 9.49
C LEU A 128 -18.86 -5.03 10.69
N PRO A 129 -19.07 -4.53 11.93
CA PRO A 129 -18.91 -5.33 13.15
C PRO A 129 -19.95 -6.44 13.28
N TRP A 130 -21.11 -6.30 12.63
CA TRP A 130 -22.18 -7.29 12.60
C TRP A 130 -22.05 -8.34 11.49
N LYS A 131 -21.03 -8.22 10.63
CA LYS A 131 -20.73 -9.21 9.58
C LYS A 131 -19.51 -10.03 9.96
N LYS A 132 -19.55 -11.33 9.60
CA LYS A 132 -18.37 -12.19 9.74
C LYS A 132 -17.24 -11.73 8.84
N VAL A 133 -16.02 -12.20 9.13
CA VAL A 133 -14.81 -11.89 8.36
C VAL A 133 -15.00 -12.17 6.86
N LEU A 134 -15.49 -13.37 6.51
CA LEU A 134 -15.76 -13.73 5.12
C LEU A 134 -16.77 -12.80 4.47
N ASP A 135 -17.85 -12.45 5.20
CA ASP A 135 -18.90 -11.59 4.68
C ASP A 135 -18.42 -10.13 4.52
N ASN A 136 -17.46 -9.69 5.35
CA ASN A 136 -16.77 -8.40 5.17
C ASN A 136 -15.95 -8.37 3.88
N VAL A 137 -15.23 -9.44 3.56
CA VAL A 137 -14.44 -9.54 2.34
C VAL A 137 -15.34 -9.57 1.10
N GLN A 138 -16.52 -10.19 1.19
CA GLN A 138 -17.46 -10.31 0.07
C GLN A 138 -18.27 -9.04 -0.24
N ILE A 139 -18.13 -7.96 0.53
CA ILE A 139 -18.92 -6.74 0.31
C ILE A 139 -18.71 -6.21 -1.13
N GLY A 140 -19.82 -6.02 -1.84
CA GLY A 140 -19.82 -5.51 -3.21
C GLY A 140 -19.58 -6.54 -4.31
N LEU A 141 -19.39 -7.81 -3.94
CA LEU A 141 -19.23 -8.91 -4.90
C LEU A 141 -20.54 -9.65 -5.19
N ALA A 142 -20.57 -10.35 -6.31
CA ALA A 142 -21.66 -11.26 -6.64
C ALA A 142 -21.76 -12.43 -5.62
N LYS A 143 -22.95 -13.00 -5.44
CA LYS A 143 -23.21 -14.05 -4.45
C LYS A 143 -22.35 -15.32 -4.64
N ASN A 144 -21.86 -15.58 -5.84
CA ASN A 144 -21.00 -16.74 -6.16
C ASN A 144 -19.50 -16.51 -5.86
N ALA A 145 -19.10 -15.33 -5.38
CA ALA A 145 -17.70 -14.99 -5.12
C ALA A 145 -17.14 -15.55 -3.80
N ARG A 146 -17.88 -16.44 -3.12
CA ARG A 146 -17.44 -17.02 -1.82
C ARG A 146 -16.11 -17.78 -1.92
N GLY A 147 -15.89 -18.50 -3.01
CA GLY A 147 -14.63 -19.22 -3.25
C GLY A 147 -13.45 -18.26 -3.31
N LYS A 148 -13.57 -17.20 -4.12
CA LYS A 148 -12.55 -16.17 -4.27
C LYS A 148 -12.26 -15.43 -2.95
N ALA A 149 -13.28 -15.09 -2.18
CA ALA A 149 -13.10 -14.46 -0.88
C ALA A 149 -12.35 -15.38 0.12
N MET A 150 -12.60 -16.70 0.09
CA MET A 150 -11.83 -17.66 0.90
C MET A 150 -10.38 -17.76 0.45
N GLU A 151 -10.13 -17.73 -0.86
CA GLU A 151 -8.79 -17.76 -1.42
C GLU A 151 -7.97 -16.52 -0.99
N VAL A 152 -8.54 -15.32 -1.11
CA VAL A 152 -7.88 -14.11 -0.65
C VAL A 152 -7.69 -14.10 0.88
N LEU A 153 -8.65 -14.63 1.65
CA LEU A 153 -8.45 -14.84 3.10
C LEU A 153 -7.29 -15.80 3.41
N HIS A 154 -7.09 -16.80 2.56
CA HIS A 154 -5.92 -17.68 2.68
C HIS A 154 -4.61 -16.93 2.40
N GLN A 155 -4.56 -16.11 1.34
CA GLN A 155 -3.39 -15.29 0.99
C GLN A 155 -2.98 -14.34 2.14
N VAL A 156 -3.95 -13.74 2.85
CA VAL A 156 -3.66 -12.88 4.01
C VAL A 156 -3.51 -13.65 5.33
N GLY A 157 -3.53 -15.01 5.30
CA GLY A 157 -3.34 -15.87 6.48
C GLY A 157 -4.53 -15.91 7.45
N LEU A 158 -5.75 -15.62 6.99
CA LEU A 158 -6.95 -15.54 7.83
C LEU A 158 -8.08 -16.51 7.45
N ALA A 159 -7.80 -17.53 6.64
CA ALA A 159 -8.83 -18.52 6.23
C ALA A 159 -9.52 -19.21 7.44
N ALA A 160 -8.75 -19.54 8.49
CA ALA A 160 -9.28 -20.14 9.71
C ALA A 160 -10.23 -19.22 10.50
N ARG A 161 -10.13 -17.91 10.30
CA ARG A 161 -10.94 -16.88 10.94
C ARG A 161 -12.15 -16.42 10.12
N ALA A 162 -12.44 -17.08 8.99
CA ALA A 162 -13.52 -16.69 8.06
C ALA A 162 -14.91 -16.58 8.71
N LYS A 163 -15.17 -17.37 9.77
CA LYS A 163 -16.45 -17.41 10.50
C LYS A 163 -16.49 -16.47 11.71
N ASP A 164 -15.37 -15.87 12.08
CA ASP A 164 -15.26 -14.98 13.23
C ASP A 164 -15.86 -13.59 12.93
N TYR A 165 -16.10 -12.82 13.99
CA TYR A 165 -16.53 -11.43 13.89
C TYR A 165 -15.35 -10.47 14.12
N PRO A 166 -15.38 -9.26 13.56
CA PRO A 166 -14.30 -8.29 13.73
C PRO A 166 -13.91 -7.99 15.18
N ALA A 167 -14.86 -8.11 16.13
CA ALA A 167 -14.63 -7.86 17.54
C ALA A 167 -13.59 -8.82 18.16
N THR A 168 -13.44 -10.03 17.61
CA THR A 168 -12.50 -11.06 18.12
C THR A 168 -11.12 -10.98 17.49
N LEU A 169 -10.90 -10.04 16.55
CA LEU A 169 -9.66 -9.90 15.82
C LEU A 169 -8.74 -8.84 16.45
N SER A 170 -7.42 -9.09 16.41
CA SER A 170 -6.42 -8.06 16.70
C SER A 170 -6.44 -6.92 15.66
N GLY A 171 -5.77 -5.80 15.95
CA GLY A 171 -5.64 -4.68 15.02
C GLY A 171 -5.02 -5.11 13.68
N GLY A 172 -3.92 -5.88 13.71
CA GLY A 172 -3.28 -6.40 12.51
C GLY A 172 -4.18 -7.37 11.71
N GLN A 173 -4.92 -8.23 12.40
CA GLN A 173 -5.88 -9.11 11.75
C GLN A 173 -7.01 -8.32 11.07
N LYS A 174 -7.52 -7.25 11.70
CA LYS A 174 -8.51 -6.35 11.08
C LYS A 174 -7.96 -5.69 9.82
N GLN A 175 -6.70 -5.25 9.84
CA GLN A 175 -6.04 -4.68 8.65
C GLN A 175 -5.85 -5.71 7.55
N ARG A 176 -5.47 -6.95 7.86
CA ARG A 176 -5.41 -8.05 6.88
C ARG A 176 -6.78 -8.35 6.25
N VAL A 177 -7.88 -8.29 7.02
CA VAL A 177 -9.24 -8.42 6.47
C VAL A 177 -9.59 -7.25 5.55
N ALA A 178 -9.21 -6.02 5.92
CA ALA A 178 -9.43 -4.84 5.08
C ALA A 178 -8.64 -4.94 3.76
N LEU A 179 -7.39 -5.42 3.81
CA LEU A 179 -6.58 -5.71 2.62
C LEU A 179 -7.25 -6.79 1.75
N ALA A 180 -7.68 -7.91 2.34
CA ALA A 180 -8.39 -8.96 1.62
C ALA A 180 -9.66 -8.43 0.93
N ARG A 181 -10.43 -7.56 1.60
CA ARG A 181 -11.62 -6.91 1.02
C ARG A 181 -11.27 -6.01 -0.17
N ALA A 182 -10.12 -5.34 -0.14
CA ALA A 182 -9.68 -4.53 -1.26
C ALA A 182 -9.22 -5.39 -2.45
N LEU A 183 -8.49 -6.49 -2.18
CA LEU A 183 -7.90 -7.35 -3.21
C LEU A 183 -8.89 -8.31 -3.88
N VAL A 184 -9.97 -8.71 -3.21
CA VAL A 184 -10.92 -9.72 -3.70
C VAL A 184 -11.58 -9.36 -5.04
N SER A 185 -11.57 -8.09 -5.42
CA SER A 185 -12.10 -7.59 -6.69
C SER A 185 -11.06 -7.42 -7.80
N ASP A 186 -9.83 -7.95 -7.63
CA ASP A 186 -8.69 -7.80 -8.53
C ASP A 186 -8.47 -6.34 -8.95
N PRO A 187 -8.12 -5.46 -8.00
CA PRO A 187 -7.91 -4.06 -8.31
C PRO A 187 -6.69 -3.90 -9.24
N ARG A 188 -6.77 -2.97 -10.19
CA ARG A 188 -5.61 -2.54 -10.97
C ARG A 188 -4.87 -1.36 -10.28
N LEU A 189 -5.56 -0.61 -9.41
CA LEU A 189 -4.98 0.43 -8.56
C LEU A 189 -5.43 0.24 -7.12
N LEU A 190 -4.46 0.07 -6.22
CA LEU A 190 -4.69 -0.01 -4.79
C LEU A 190 -4.18 1.26 -4.10
N LEU A 191 -5.10 2.01 -3.52
CA LEU A 191 -4.84 3.22 -2.74
C LEU A 191 -4.82 2.89 -1.25
N LEU A 192 -3.73 3.19 -0.58
CA LEU A 192 -3.45 2.84 0.80
C LEU A 192 -3.25 4.12 1.63
N ASP A 193 -4.21 4.45 2.49
CA ASP A 193 -4.16 5.66 3.35
C ASP A 193 -3.69 5.28 4.75
N GLU A 194 -2.41 5.42 5.04
CA GLU A 194 -1.75 5.08 6.31
C GLU A 194 -2.13 3.68 6.86
N PRO A 195 -2.08 2.61 6.04
CA PRO A 195 -2.66 1.31 6.36
C PRO A 195 -2.02 0.63 7.56
N LEU A 196 -0.80 1.03 7.94
CA LEU A 196 0.01 0.37 8.96
C LEU A 196 0.25 1.25 10.20
N GLY A 197 -0.26 2.48 10.21
CA GLY A 197 0.02 3.47 11.26
C GLY A 197 -0.45 3.07 12.68
N ALA A 198 -1.50 2.25 12.78
CA ALA A 198 -2.04 1.79 14.06
C ALA A 198 -1.47 0.45 14.56
N LEU A 199 -0.46 -0.12 13.86
CA LEU A 199 0.12 -1.43 14.19
C LEU A 199 1.37 -1.29 15.06
N ASP A 200 1.56 -2.28 15.94
CA ASP A 200 2.84 -2.47 16.64
C ASP A 200 3.97 -2.80 15.65
N ALA A 201 5.22 -2.67 16.10
CA ALA A 201 6.39 -2.77 15.23
C ALA A 201 6.51 -4.12 14.51
N LEU A 202 6.27 -5.24 15.20
CA LEU A 202 6.40 -6.57 14.60
C LEU A 202 5.26 -6.85 13.61
N THR A 203 4.03 -6.58 14.00
CA THR A 203 2.86 -6.72 13.12
C THR A 203 2.97 -5.82 11.89
N ARG A 204 3.57 -4.63 12.02
CA ARG A 204 3.83 -3.72 10.91
C ARG A 204 4.79 -4.33 9.89
N ILE A 205 5.91 -4.93 10.35
CA ILE A 205 6.88 -5.59 9.48
C ILE A 205 6.22 -6.77 8.73
N GLU A 206 5.48 -7.62 9.45
CA GLU A 206 4.74 -8.73 8.82
C GLU A 206 3.74 -8.25 7.75
N MET A 207 3.05 -7.15 8.03
CA MET A 207 2.06 -6.60 7.11
C MET A 207 2.72 -5.95 5.87
N GLN A 208 3.90 -5.33 6.03
CA GLN A 208 4.69 -4.82 4.91
C GLN A 208 5.17 -5.95 4.01
N GLN A 209 5.69 -7.04 4.57
CA GLN A 209 6.10 -8.23 3.81
C GLN A 209 4.91 -8.84 3.07
N LEU A 210 3.75 -8.97 3.73
CA LEU A 210 2.54 -9.48 3.11
C LEU A 210 2.12 -8.60 1.92
N LEU A 211 2.10 -7.28 2.09
CA LEU A 211 1.73 -6.33 1.04
C LEU A 211 2.70 -6.38 -0.14
N GLU A 212 4.01 -6.44 0.13
CA GLU A 212 5.04 -6.57 -0.90
C GLU A 212 4.88 -7.85 -1.72
N ASN A 213 4.68 -9.00 -1.05
CA ASN A 213 4.48 -10.29 -1.71
C ASN A 213 3.24 -10.28 -2.61
N LEU A 214 2.10 -9.78 -2.08
CA LEU A 214 0.85 -9.70 -2.85
C LEU A 214 0.97 -8.76 -4.05
N TRP A 215 1.68 -7.64 -3.88
CA TRP A 215 1.94 -6.72 -4.98
C TRP A 215 2.85 -7.35 -6.06
N GLN A 216 3.91 -8.07 -5.66
CA GLN A 216 4.79 -8.78 -6.60
C GLN A 216 4.06 -9.89 -7.35
N GLU A 217 3.12 -10.59 -6.71
CA GLU A 217 2.33 -11.65 -7.33
C GLU A 217 1.26 -11.11 -8.29
N GLN A 218 0.59 -10.01 -7.92
CA GLN A 218 -0.58 -9.51 -8.64
C GLN A 218 -0.29 -8.34 -9.58
N GLN A 219 0.85 -7.65 -9.42
CA GLN A 219 1.33 -6.57 -10.28
C GLN A 219 0.35 -5.38 -10.43
N PHE A 220 -0.49 -5.12 -9.42
CA PHE A 220 -1.34 -3.93 -9.40
C PHE A 220 -0.50 -2.66 -9.17
N THR A 221 -0.93 -1.52 -9.67
CA THR A 221 -0.35 -0.22 -9.31
C THR A 221 -0.69 0.10 -7.87
N ALA A 222 0.29 0.47 -7.04
CA ALA A 222 0.10 0.77 -5.63
C ALA A 222 0.43 2.24 -5.32
N PHE A 223 -0.46 2.89 -4.58
CA PHE A 223 -0.29 4.26 -4.11
C PHE A 223 -0.42 4.27 -2.58
N LEU A 224 0.69 4.39 -1.88
CA LEU A 224 0.77 4.33 -0.43
C LEU A 224 0.97 5.73 0.17
N ILE A 225 0.07 6.14 1.05
CA ILE A 225 0.31 7.29 1.93
C ILE A 225 0.85 6.77 3.25
N THR A 226 1.97 7.34 3.68
CA THR A 226 2.54 7.07 5.00
C THR A 226 3.27 8.31 5.55
N HIS A 227 3.38 8.39 6.87
CA HIS A 227 4.25 9.36 7.55
C HIS A 227 5.60 8.73 7.93
N ASP A 228 5.79 7.43 7.71
CA ASP A 228 7.01 6.68 8.00
C ASP A 228 7.89 6.59 6.74
N VAL A 229 9.01 7.31 6.75
CA VAL A 229 9.96 7.32 5.64
C VAL A 229 10.61 5.94 5.43
N GLU A 230 10.82 5.18 6.51
CA GLU A 230 11.38 3.84 6.42
C GLU A 230 10.41 2.88 5.70
N GLU A 231 9.12 2.98 6.01
CA GLU A 231 8.06 2.25 5.30
C GLU A 231 8.02 2.62 3.82
N ALA A 232 8.09 3.92 3.51
CA ALA A 232 8.07 4.41 2.13
C ALA A 232 9.26 3.86 1.32
N VAL A 233 10.47 3.87 1.89
CA VAL A 233 11.69 3.32 1.26
C VAL A 233 11.61 1.79 1.17
N ALA A 234 11.03 1.12 2.17
CA ALA A 234 10.91 -0.35 2.15
C ALA A 234 9.98 -0.85 1.03
N LEU A 235 8.86 -0.18 0.79
CA LEU A 235 7.81 -0.64 -0.12
C LEU A 235 7.83 0.06 -1.49
N GLY A 236 8.12 1.37 -1.56
CA GLY A 236 7.96 2.16 -2.77
C GLY A 236 9.08 1.93 -3.81
N ASP A 237 8.75 1.82 -5.08
CA ASP A 237 9.74 1.97 -6.17
C ASP A 237 10.11 3.42 -6.35
N ARG A 238 9.20 4.32 -5.99
CA ARG A 238 9.40 5.76 -5.88
C ARG A 238 8.86 6.30 -4.58
N VAL A 239 9.55 7.28 -4.01
CA VAL A 239 9.09 8.05 -2.85
C VAL A 239 8.89 9.50 -3.27
N ILE A 240 7.69 10.01 -3.08
CA ILE A 240 7.29 11.38 -3.39
C ILE A 240 7.01 12.12 -2.10
N LEU A 241 7.62 13.28 -1.92
CA LEU A 241 7.37 14.16 -0.79
C LEU A 241 6.41 15.28 -1.22
N ILE A 242 5.30 15.39 -0.49
CA ILE A 242 4.35 16.51 -0.65
C ILE A 242 4.51 17.47 0.52
N GLU A 243 4.69 18.74 0.20
CA GLU A 243 4.80 19.85 1.15
C GLU A 243 3.92 21.02 0.67
N SER A 244 3.11 21.57 1.56
CA SER A 244 2.23 22.73 1.25
C SER A 244 1.44 22.55 -0.05
N GLY A 245 0.99 21.32 -0.31
CA GLY A 245 0.21 20.98 -1.50
C GLY A 245 0.98 20.87 -2.80
N LYS A 246 2.32 20.78 -2.76
CA LYS A 246 3.21 20.64 -3.93
C LYS A 246 4.11 19.44 -3.80
N ILE A 247 4.51 18.84 -4.91
CA ILE A 247 5.57 17.83 -4.95
C ILE A 247 6.91 18.57 -4.87
N VAL A 248 7.71 18.26 -3.84
CA VAL A 248 9.03 18.88 -3.62
C VAL A 248 10.17 17.87 -3.75
N LEU A 249 9.88 16.59 -3.73
CA LEU A 249 10.82 15.50 -4.02
C LEU A 249 10.07 14.39 -4.76
N ASP A 250 10.72 13.85 -5.76
CA ASP A 250 10.34 12.62 -6.48
C ASP A 250 11.62 11.78 -6.63
N ARG A 251 11.68 10.66 -5.90
CA ARG A 251 12.91 9.88 -5.76
C ARG A 251 12.69 8.42 -6.09
N ALA A 252 13.33 7.90 -7.12
CA ALA A 252 13.40 6.48 -7.41
C ALA A 252 14.25 5.74 -6.36
N ILE A 253 13.80 4.57 -5.95
CA ILE A 253 14.45 3.69 -4.96
C ILE A 253 15.06 2.48 -5.69
N ASN A 254 16.32 2.59 -6.06
CA ASN A 254 17.05 1.59 -6.83
C ASN A 254 17.70 0.54 -5.91
N LEU A 255 16.93 -0.02 -4.96
CA LEU A 255 17.39 -1.11 -4.09
C LEU A 255 16.72 -2.42 -4.49
N PRO A 256 17.46 -3.55 -4.51
CA PRO A 256 16.89 -4.85 -4.82
C PRO A 256 15.84 -5.27 -3.76
N ARG A 257 14.80 -5.97 -4.19
CA ARG A 257 13.77 -6.53 -3.31
C ARG A 257 14.08 -7.99 -2.95
N PRO A 258 13.75 -8.48 -1.75
CA PRO A 258 13.25 -7.70 -0.61
C PRO A 258 14.32 -6.78 -0.04
N ARG A 259 13.96 -5.56 0.31
CA ARG A 259 14.92 -4.56 0.77
C ARG A 259 15.40 -4.84 2.18
N ALA A 260 16.71 -5.06 2.32
CA ALA A 260 17.34 -5.32 3.62
C ALA A 260 17.54 -4.00 4.38
N ARG A 261 16.74 -3.78 5.43
CA ARG A 261 16.76 -2.54 6.23
C ARG A 261 18.07 -2.29 6.98
N GLY A 262 18.87 -3.35 7.19
CA GLY A 262 20.17 -3.25 7.88
C GLY A 262 21.32 -2.82 6.98
N THR A 263 21.10 -2.51 5.70
CA THR A 263 22.17 -2.10 4.79
C THR A 263 22.45 -0.60 4.90
N ALA A 264 23.69 -0.21 4.63
CA ALA A 264 24.10 1.20 4.65
C ALA A 264 23.37 2.03 3.58
N GLU A 265 23.11 1.42 2.41
CA GLU A 265 22.41 2.05 1.30
C GLU A 265 20.95 2.36 1.67
N PHE A 266 20.26 1.42 2.34
CA PHE A 266 18.89 1.63 2.82
C PHE A 266 18.86 2.76 3.86
N ALA A 267 19.75 2.70 4.87
CA ALA A 267 19.83 3.71 5.91
C ALA A 267 20.14 5.11 5.35
N ALA A 268 21.04 5.20 4.38
CA ALA A 268 21.40 6.47 3.73
C ALA A 268 20.22 7.08 2.96
N LEU A 269 19.42 6.28 2.25
CA LEU A 269 18.22 6.75 1.56
C LEU A 269 17.15 7.24 2.53
N VAL A 270 16.90 6.48 3.60
CA VAL A 270 15.95 6.87 4.66
C VAL A 270 16.39 8.20 5.28
N GLU A 271 17.66 8.35 5.61
CA GLU A 271 18.22 9.57 6.22
C GLU A 271 18.12 10.77 5.26
N GLN A 272 18.43 10.56 3.97
CA GLN A 272 18.34 11.61 2.96
C GLN A 272 16.89 12.14 2.83
N ILE A 273 15.92 11.26 2.74
CA ILE A 273 14.50 11.64 2.62
C ILE A 273 14.01 12.27 3.93
N ARG A 274 14.38 11.69 5.09
CA ARG A 274 14.01 12.20 6.42
C ARG A 274 14.53 13.63 6.62
N ASN A 275 15.80 13.87 6.28
CA ASN A 275 16.40 15.20 6.38
C ASN A 275 15.66 16.21 5.50
N ARG A 276 15.19 15.81 4.30
CA ARG A 276 14.39 16.69 3.46
C ARG A 276 13.06 17.05 4.14
N VAL A 277 12.38 16.06 4.74
CA VAL A 277 11.12 16.28 5.48
C VAL A 277 11.31 17.18 6.70
N MET A 278 12.50 17.13 7.35
CA MET A 278 12.81 17.89 8.58
C MET A 278 13.32 19.30 8.32
N ASN A 279 14.11 19.54 7.27
CA ASN A 279 14.78 20.81 7.01
C ASN A 279 13.84 22.00 6.74
N GLU A 280 12.59 21.76 6.37
CA GLU A 280 11.56 22.82 6.29
C GLU A 280 11.27 23.50 7.63
N ASN A 281 11.54 22.84 8.76
CA ASN A 281 11.33 23.47 10.08
C ASN A 281 12.21 24.69 10.28
N GLN A 282 13.41 24.71 9.70
CA GLN A 282 14.34 25.83 9.87
C GLN A 282 13.96 27.02 9.00
N SER A 283 13.48 26.77 7.77
CA SER A 283 13.08 27.84 6.84
C SER A 283 11.79 28.56 7.28
N ARG A 284 10.80 27.83 7.81
CA ARG A 284 9.55 28.45 8.31
C ARG A 284 9.72 29.14 9.65
N SER A 285 10.58 28.63 10.54
CA SER A 285 10.85 29.27 11.82
C SER A 285 11.55 30.62 11.61
N SER A 286 12.40 30.75 10.59
CA SER A 286 13.04 32.03 10.24
C SER A 286 12.07 33.02 9.59
N GLU A 287 11.14 32.58 8.72
CA GLU A 287 10.10 33.44 8.12
C GLU A 287 9.09 33.97 9.17
N PHE A 288 8.73 33.12 10.17
CA PHE A 288 7.83 33.57 11.25
C PHE A 288 8.49 34.60 12.17
N VAL A 289 9.76 34.40 12.49
CA VAL A 289 10.53 35.34 13.34
C VAL A 289 10.77 36.67 12.60
N GLU A 290 11.04 36.63 11.27
CA GLU A 290 11.16 37.86 10.49
C GLU A 290 9.84 38.61 10.30
N SER A 291 8.70 37.91 10.18
CA SER A 291 7.41 38.56 10.05
C SER A 291 6.94 39.23 11.34
N GLU A 292 7.27 38.67 12.53
CA GLU A 292 7.00 39.31 13.81
C GLU A 292 7.96 40.49 14.09
N ALA A 293 9.21 40.44 13.62
CA ALA A 293 10.16 41.51 13.74
C ALA A 293 9.85 42.72 12.85
N ILE A 294 9.12 42.53 11.75
CA ILE A 294 8.67 43.63 10.85
C ILE A 294 7.35 44.25 11.32
N ALA A 295 6.58 43.55 12.18
CA ALA A 295 5.30 44.01 12.70
C ALA A 295 5.39 44.71 14.06
N ALA A 296 6.56 44.72 14.67
CA ALA A 296 6.89 45.44 15.92
C ALA A 296 7.70 46.71 15.65
#